data_cbe093f78485b6896dcb206fea8e2b5e
#
_entry.id   cbe093f78485b6896dcb206fea8e2b5e
#
_cell.length_a   1.000
_cell.length_b   1.000
_cell.length_c   1.000
_cell.angle_alpha   90.00
_cell.angle_beta   90.00
_cell.angle_gamma   90.00
#
_symmetry.space_group_name_H-M   'P 1'
#
loop_
_entity.id
_entity.type
_entity.pdbx_description
1 polymer ?
#
loop_
_entity_poly.entity_id
_entity_poly.type
_entity_poly.pdbx_seq_one_letter_code
_entity_poly.pdbx_strand_id
1 'polypeptide(L)'
;MHVTVGVVLVSILVVGLTWIIRAVNSDTFIPDLENELATRGLEVARQNGCVACHTLDGTVGIGPSWLGMYGKTETMVDGSTVVVDDAYIIESIVRPDAKQVQGYENLMVRYFIDQEDIDALVEFTRQLAE
;
A
#
# COMPACT_ATOMS: atom_id res chain seq x y z
N MET A 1 -42.02 29.35 20.00
CA MET A 1 -41.19 28.35 20.68
C MET A 1 -40.82 27.13 19.82
N HIS A 2 -41.37 26.96 18.58
CA HIS A 2 -41.07 25.80 17.71
C HIS A 2 -39.86 25.96 16.78
N VAL A 3 -39.40 27.20 16.52
CA VAL A 3 -38.27 27.46 15.60
C VAL A 3 -36.92 27.07 16.23
N THR A 4 -36.76 27.26 17.54
CA THR A 4 -35.50 26.97 18.26
C THR A 4 -35.18 25.47 18.36
N VAL A 5 -36.22 24.61 18.48
CA VAL A 5 -36.03 23.16 18.55
C VAL A 5 -35.57 22.60 17.21
N GLY A 6 -36.13 23.09 16.11
CA GLY A 6 -35.75 22.66 14.75
C GLY A 6 -34.31 23.01 14.41
N VAL A 7 -33.83 24.20 14.78
CA VAL A 7 -32.45 24.62 14.52
C VAL A 7 -31.44 23.78 15.31
N VAL A 8 -31.74 23.44 16.57
CA VAL A 8 -30.87 22.61 17.41
C VAL A 8 -30.78 21.17 16.88
N LEU A 9 -31.90 20.58 16.44
CA LEU A 9 -31.94 19.24 15.87
C LEU A 9 -31.15 19.13 14.54
N VAL A 10 -31.30 20.13 13.67
CA VAL A 10 -30.52 20.18 12.40
C VAL A 10 -29.02 20.32 12.69
N SER A 11 -28.64 21.15 13.67
CA SER A 11 -27.24 21.33 14.05
C SER A 11 -26.62 20.04 14.61
N ILE A 12 -27.35 19.29 15.42
CA ILE A 12 -26.88 18.00 15.97
C ILE A 12 -26.73 16.96 14.86
N LEU A 13 -27.67 16.91 13.90
CA LEU A 13 -27.55 16.00 12.75
C LEU A 13 -26.37 16.32 11.84
N VAL A 14 -26.12 17.60 11.56
CA VAL A 14 -24.97 18.01 10.74
C VAL A 14 -23.65 17.72 11.43
N VAL A 15 -23.53 18.02 12.72
CA VAL A 15 -22.33 17.72 13.50
C VAL A 15 -22.12 16.20 13.61
N GLY A 16 -23.17 15.44 13.87
CA GLY A 16 -23.10 13.98 13.92
C GLY A 16 -22.67 13.37 12.59
N LEU A 17 -23.21 13.86 11.47
CA LEU A 17 -22.85 13.38 10.13
C LEU A 17 -21.38 13.71 9.78
N THR A 18 -20.90 14.90 10.14
CA THR A 18 -19.49 15.27 9.92
C THR A 18 -18.52 14.43 10.77
N TRP A 19 -18.91 14.04 11.98
CA TRP A 19 -18.13 13.12 12.81
C TRP A 19 -18.08 11.71 12.22
N ILE A 20 -19.21 11.20 11.73
CA ILE A 20 -19.29 9.88 11.10
C ILE A 20 -18.44 9.85 9.82
N ILE A 21 -18.51 10.90 8.98
CA ILE A 21 -17.70 10.99 7.75
C ILE A 21 -16.20 11.04 8.09
N ARG A 22 -15.80 11.76 9.15
CA ARG A 22 -14.39 11.76 9.60
C ARG A 22 -13.95 10.42 10.17
N ALA A 23 -14.79 9.73 10.91
CA ALA A 23 -14.46 8.42 11.49
C ALA A 23 -14.31 7.33 10.42
N VAL A 24 -15.05 7.40 9.31
CA VAL A 24 -14.95 6.43 8.20
C VAL A 24 -13.69 6.66 7.35
N ASN A 25 -13.14 7.88 7.35
CA ASN A 25 -11.93 8.21 6.56
C ASN A 25 -10.60 8.06 7.32
N SER A 26 -10.61 7.73 8.61
CA SER A 26 -9.41 7.76 9.44
C SER A 26 -8.59 6.48 9.48
N ASP A 27 -9.09 5.36 8.91
CA ASP A 27 -8.43 4.06 9.07
C ASP A 27 -7.73 3.53 7.81
N THR A 28 -7.71 4.30 6.72
CA THR A 28 -7.01 3.88 5.51
C THR A 28 -5.83 4.84 5.26
N PHE A 29 -4.62 4.39 5.54
CA PHE A 29 -3.43 5.10 5.09
C PHE A 29 -3.49 5.23 3.56
N ILE A 30 -3.63 6.47 3.08
CA ILE A 30 -3.56 6.80 1.65
C ILE A 30 -2.28 7.61 1.50
N PRO A 31 -1.23 7.05 0.89
CA PRO A 31 -0.01 7.80 0.62
C PRO A 31 -0.33 8.98 -0.31
N ASP A 32 0.36 10.08 -0.13
CA ASP A 32 0.31 11.23 -1.04
C ASP A 32 1.11 10.85 -2.30
N LEU A 33 0.42 10.56 -3.40
CA LEU A 33 1.02 10.09 -4.63
C LEU A 33 1.04 11.21 -5.67
N GLU A 34 2.22 11.50 -6.19
CA GLU A 34 2.45 12.66 -7.05
C GLU A 34 1.98 12.46 -8.50
N ASN A 35 1.71 11.23 -8.94
CA ASN A 35 1.30 10.97 -10.32
C ASN A 35 0.23 9.86 -10.45
N GLU A 36 -0.43 9.87 -11.62
CA GLU A 36 -1.51 8.92 -11.94
C GLU A 36 -1.02 7.47 -12.00
N LEU A 37 0.22 7.23 -12.44
CA LEU A 37 0.77 5.88 -12.55
C LEU A 37 0.95 5.25 -11.15
N ALA A 38 1.48 6.00 -10.19
CA ALA A 38 1.60 5.53 -8.80
C ALA A 38 0.22 5.32 -8.15
N THR A 39 -0.75 6.21 -8.43
CA THR A 39 -2.13 6.04 -7.98
C THR A 39 -2.74 4.76 -8.53
N ARG A 40 -2.53 4.46 -9.82
CA ARG A 40 -2.92 3.18 -10.41
C ARG A 40 -2.22 2.01 -9.72
N GLY A 41 -0.93 2.13 -9.43
CA GLY A 41 -0.16 1.09 -8.73
C GLY A 41 -0.74 0.74 -7.36
N LEU A 42 -1.16 1.74 -6.58
CA LEU A 42 -1.87 1.52 -5.32
C LEU A 42 -3.20 0.78 -5.54
N GLU A 43 -3.95 1.15 -6.58
CA GLU A 43 -5.20 0.48 -6.91
C GLU A 43 -4.98 -0.98 -7.30
N VAL A 44 -4.00 -1.25 -8.17
CA VAL A 44 -3.58 -2.61 -8.56
C VAL A 44 -3.16 -3.42 -7.34
N ALA A 45 -2.37 -2.84 -6.42
CA ALA A 45 -1.96 -3.48 -5.19
C ALA A 45 -3.14 -3.89 -4.29
N ARG A 46 -4.17 -3.05 -4.21
CA ARG A 46 -5.39 -3.35 -3.45
C ARG A 46 -6.23 -4.42 -4.11
N GLN A 47 -6.45 -4.31 -5.41
CA GLN A 47 -7.26 -5.26 -6.18
C GLN A 47 -6.67 -6.68 -6.17
N ASN A 48 -5.35 -6.79 -6.16
CA ASN A 48 -4.64 -8.07 -6.12
C ASN A 48 -4.30 -8.54 -4.70
N GLY A 49 -4.72 -7.80 -3.66
CA GLY A 49 -4.51 -8.18 -2.27
C GLY A 49 -3.06 -8.04 -1.77
N CYS A 50 -2.17 -7.36 -2.49
CA CYS A 50 -0.77 -7.17 -2.10
C CYS A 50 -0.64 -6.51 -0.71
N VAL A 51 -1.50 -5.53 -0.44
CA VAL A 51 -1.53 -4.78 0.84
C VAL A 51 -2.00 -5.60 2.04
N ALA A 52 -2.51 -6.82 1.83
CA ALA A 52 -2.82 -7.72 2.93
C ALA A 52 -1.56 -8.29 3.60
N CYS A 53 -0.46 -8.37 2.85
CA CYS A 53 0.82 -8.89 3.32
C CYS A 53 1.89 -7.80 3.43
N HIS A 54 1.85 -6.79 2.55
CA HIS A 54 2.81 -5.70 2.50
C HIS A 54 2.20 -4.42 3.08
N THR A 55 2.72 -3.96 4.21
CA THR A 55 2.28 -2.70 4.82
C THR A 55 2.82 -1.50 4.04
N LEU A 56 2.13 -0.37 4.15
CA LEU A 56 2.53 0.88 3.48
C LEU A 56 3.05 1.94 4.46
N ASP A 57 3.11 1.61 5.74
CA ASP A 57 3.40 2.52 6.85
C ASP A 57 4.68 2.17 7.63
N GLY A 58 5.45 1.19 7.16
CA GLY A 58 6.69 0.74 7.79
C GLY A 58 6.50 -0.28 8.90
N THR A 59 5.27 -0.64 9.26
CA THR A 59 5.02 -1.70 10.25
C THR A 59 5.39 -3.08 9.68
N VAL A 60 5.75 -4.00 10.58
CA VAL A 60 6.09 -5.38 10.18
C VAL A 60 4.83 -6.12 9.76
N GLY A 61 4.83 -6.67 8.55
CA GLY A 61 3.75 -7.47 7.98
C GLY A 61 4.16 -8.92 7.75
N ILE A 62 3.33 -9.67 7.03
CA ILE A 62 3.65 -11.02 6.53
C ILE A 62 4.79 -10.94 5.53
N GLY A 63 4.77 -9.94 4.66
CA GLY A 63 5.85 -9.55 3.75
C GLY A 63 6.53 -8.25 4.19
N PRO A 64 7.64 -7.87 3.56
CA PRO A 64 8.31 -6.60 3.80
C PRO A 64 7.37 -5.41 3.60
N SER A 65 7.50 -4.39 4.45
CA SER A 65 6.81 -3.12 4.21
C SER A 65 7.33 -2.45 2.94
N TRP A 66 6.43 -1.86 2.17
CA TRP A 66 6.82 -1.13 0.97
C TRP A 66 7.32 0.29 1.27
N LEU A 67 6.99 0.85 2.45
CA LEU A 67 7.51 2.15 2.85
C LEU A 67 9.04 2.11 2.96
N GLY A 68 9.70 2.97 2.21
CA GLY A 68 11.17 3.07 2.17
C GLY A 68 11.88 1.81 1.65
N MET A 69 11.19 0.91 0.93
CA MET A 69 11.76 -0.33 0.42
C MET A 69 12.61 -0.09 -0.83
N TYR A 70 12.13 0.72 -1.78
CA TYR A 70 12.82 0.98 -3.03
C TYR A 70 14.20 1.61 -2.78
N GLY A 71 15.21 1.11 -3.48
CA GLY A 71 16.60 1.57 -3.34
C GLY A 71 17.36 0.96 -2.16
N LYS A 72 16.70 0.26 -1.23
CA LYS A 72 17.37 -0.47 -0.15
C LYS A 72 18.19 -1.65 -0.67
N THR A 73 19.20 -2.03 0.11
CA THR A 73 19.89 -3.32 -0.05
C THR A 73 19.29 -4.31 0.94
N GLU A 74 18.72 -5.39 0.43
CA GLU A 74 18.15 -6.47 1.22
C GLU A 74 19.06 -7.70 1.21
N THR A 75 19.08 -8.44 2.33
CA THR A 75 19.82 -9.71 2.46
C THR A 75 18.88 -10.87 2.20
N MET A 76 19.31 -11.78 1.34
CA MET A 76 18.55 -12.99 1.02
C MET A 76 18.88 -14.13 2.00
N VAL A 77 18.03 -15.15 2.06
CA VAL A 77 18.26 -16.33 2.93
C VAL A 77 19.52 -17.10 2.60
N ASP A 78 20.03 -17.02 1.37
CA ASP A 78 21.30 -17.63 0.94
C ASP A 78 22.54 -16.78 1.30
N GLY A 79 22.33 -15.62 1.95
CA GLY A 79 23.38 -14.68 2.34
C GLY A 79 23.80 -13.71 1.24
N SER A 80 23.26 -13.81 0.05
CA SER A 80 23.46 -12.80 -1.01
C SER A 80 22.72 -11.51 -0.68
N THR A 81 23.08 -10.44 -1.37
CA THR A 81 22.37 -9.14 -1.25
C THR A 81 21.86 -8.68 -2.59
N VAL A 82 20.74 -7.98 -2.58
CA VAL A 82 20.16 -7.36 -3.77
C VAL A 82 19.75 -5.92 -3.45
N VAL A 83 19.86 -5.04 -4.45
CA VAL A 83 19.23 -3.72 -4.38
C VAL A 83 17.79 -3.87 -4.83
N VAL A 84 16.86 -3.31 -4.06
CA VAL A 84 15.44 -3.29 -4.42
C VAL A 84 15.24 -2.23 -5.50
N ASP A 85 15.36 -2.65 -6.74
CA ASP A 85 15.15 -1.85 -7.95
C ASP A 85 13.96 -2.37 -8.75
N ASP A 86 13.70 -1.75 -9.90
CA ASP A 86 12.62 -2.16 -10.80
C ASP A 86 12.69 -3.65 -11.14
N ALA A 87 13.88 -4.13 -11.51
CA ALA A 87 14.07 -5.52 -11.94
C ALA A 87 13.78 -6.50 -10.81
N TYR A 88 14.20 -6.17 -9.59
CA TYR A 88 13.92 -6.99 -8.40
C TYR A 88 12.43 -7.02 -8.07
N ILE A 89 11.74 -5.87 -8.13
CA ILE A 89 10.30 -5.79 -7.85
C ILE A 89 9.52 -6.60 -8.89
N ILE A 90 9.84 -6.42 -10.18
CA ILE A 90 9.21 -7.19 -11.26
C ILE A 90 9.43 -8.69 -11.05
N GLU A 91 10.67 -9.11 -10.77
CA GLU A 91 10.99 -10.52 -10.51
C GLU A 91 10.19 -11.07 -9.32
N SER A 92 10.07 -10.31 -8.23
CA SER A 92 9.32 -10.73 -7.04
C SER A 92 7.83 -10.94 -7.31
N ILE A 93 7.23 -10.16 -8.22
CA ILE A 93 5.83 -10.32 -8.62
C ILE A 93 5.63 -11.56 -9.49
N VAL A 94 6.48 -11.76 -10.51
CA VAL A 94 6.29 -12.81 -11.52
C VAL A 94 6.96 -14.13 -11.14
N ARG A 95 7.96 -14.11 -10.27
CA ARG A 95 8.70 -15.26 -9.76
C ARG A 95 9.06 -15.09 -8.29
N PRO A 96 8.09 -15.04 -7.37
CA PRO A 96 8.32 -14.73 -5.95
C PRO A 96 9.20 -15.76 -5.23
N ASP A 97 9.35 -16.94 -5.79
CA ASP A 97 10.21 -18.03 -5.32
C ASP A 97 11.68 -17.90 -5.76
N ALA A 98 12.00 -16.94 -6.64
CA ALA A 98 13.36 -16.77 -7.16
C ALA A 98 14.34 -16.25 -6.09
N LYS A 99 13.88 -15.38 -5.20
CA LYS A 99 14.67 -14.80 -4.12
C LYS A 99 13.80 -14.62 -2.88
N GLN A 100 14.34 -15.02 -1.72
CA GLN A 100 13.63 -14.87 -0.45
C GLN A 100 14.42 -13.94 0.47
N VAL A 101 13.76 -12.87 0.94
CA VAL A 101 14.35 -11.93 1.90
C VAL A 101 14.51 -12.61 3.25
N GLN A 102 15.66 -12.43 3.88
CA GLN A 102 15.93 -12.97 5.21
C GLN A 102 14.94 -12.41 6.24
N GLY A 103 14.40 -13.30 7.06
CA GLY A 103 13.41 -12.94 8.10
C GLY A 103 11.96 -13.02 7.66
N TYR A 104 11.69 -13.32 6.38
CA TYR A 104 10.33 -13.52 5.86
C TYR A 104 10.18 -14.94 5.31
N GLU A 105 8.99 -15.52 5.46
CA GLU A 105 8.67 -16.81 4.86
C GLU A 105 8.32 -16.62 3.37
N ASN A 106 8.57 -17.66 2.56
CA ASN A 106 8.25 -17.65 1.13
C ASN A 106 6.76 -17.94 0.91
N LEU A 107 5.89 -16.99 1.26
CA LEU A 107 4.44 -17.10 1.17
C LEU A 107 3.84 -16.30 0.01
N MET A 108 4.65 -15.49 -0.68
CA MET A 108 4.17 -14.69 -1.79
C MET A 108 3.77 -15.59 -2.96
N VAL A 109 2.55 -15.40 -3.46
CA VAL A 109 2.06 -16.13 -4.63
C VAL A 109 2.47 -15.44 -5.93
N ARG A 110 2.58 -16.22 -7.00
CA ARG A 110 2.84 -15.65 -8.33
C ARG A 110 1.60 -14.93 -8.83
N TYR A 111 1.79 -13.71 -9.35
CA TYR A 111 0.74 -12.92 -9.98
C TYR A 111 0.89 -12.93 -11.51
N PHE A 112 -0.25 -13.01 -12.19
CA PHE A 112 -0.36 -12.93 -13.64
C PHE A 112 -1.11 -11.64 -13.99
N ILE A 113 -0.38 -10.54 -13.92
CA ILE A 113 -0.87 -9.19 -14.25
C ILE A 113 -0.12 -8.67 -15.48
N ASP A 114 -0.72 -7.76 -16.19
CA ASP A 114 -0.11 -7.20 -17.39
C ASP A 114 1.06 -6.25 -17.08
N GLN A 115 1.83 -5.92 -18.12
CA GLN A 115 3.04 -5.12 -17.94
C GLN A 115 2.73 -3.69 -17.47
N GLU A 116 1.60 -3.13 -17.89
CA GLU A 116 1.21 -1.77 -17.50
C GLU A 116 0.89 -1.69 -16.00
N ASP A 117 0.25 -2.72 -15.45
CA ASP A 117 -0.02 -2.84 -14.02
C ASP A 117 1.25 -3.13 -13.21
N ILE A 118 2.19 -3.91 -13.76
CA ILE A 118 3.51 -4.11 -13.15
C ILE A 118 4.27 -2.78 -13.09
N ASP A 119 4.30 -2.01 -14.17
CA ASP A 119 4.97 -0.72 -14.23
C ASP A 119 4.35 0.27 -13.22
N ALA A 120 3.04 0.22 -13.07
CA ALA A 120 2.32 1.01 -12.08
C ALA A 120 2.69 0.61 -10.63
N LEU A 121 2.80 -0.68 -10.34
CA LEU A 121 3.26 -1.16 -9.02
C LEU A 121 4.70 -0.73 -8.73
N VAL A 122 5.60 -0.80 -9.71
CA VAL A 122 6.97 -0.34 -9.56
C VAL A 122 7.00 1.16 -9.24
N GLU A 123 6.26 1.97 -9.99
CA GLU A 123 6.20 3.41 -9.74
C GLU A 123 5.60 3.73 -8.36
N PHE A 124 4.57 3.01 -7.96
CA PHE A 124 3.99 3.15 -6.62
C PHE A 124 5.02 2.87 -5.53
N THR A 125 5.77 1.76 -5.61
CA THR A 125 6.80 1.44 -4.61
C THR A 125 7.95 2.45 -4.62
N ARG A 126 8.27 3.03 -5.78
CA ARG A 126 9.30 4.07 -5.91
C ARG A 126 8.91 5.34 -5.16
N GLN A 127 7.65 5.76 -5.24
CA GLN A 127 7.15 6.94 -4.52
C GLN A 127 7.03 6.70 -3.00
N LEU A 128 6.88 5.47 -2.55
CA LEU A 128 6.91 5.14 -1.12
C LEU A 128 8.34 5.13 -0.53
N ALA A 129 9.37 5.35 -1.33
CA ALA A 129 10.76 5.39 -0.86
C ALA A 129 11.14 6.73 -0.21
N GLU A 130 10.33 7.80 -0.40
CA GLU A 130 10.60 9.16 0.06
C GLU A 130 10.06 9.47 1.49
#